data_dd732c6c0ba0e6aea033051dd23d2513
#
_entry.id   dd732c6c0ba0e6aea033051dd23d2513
#
_cell.length_a   1.000
_cell.length_b   1.000
_cell.length_c   1.000
_cell.angle_alpha   90.00
_cell.angle_beta   90.00
_cell.angle_gamma   90.00
#
_symmetry.space_group_name_H-M   'P 1'
#
loop_
_entity.id
_entity.type
_entity.pdbx_description
1 polymer ?
#
loop_
_entity_poly.entity_id
_entity_poly.type
_entity_poly.pdbx_seq_one_letter_code
_entity_poly.pdbx_strand_id
1 'polypeptide(L)'
;MTFSPHVRTRAVRYHENAARLFAHLGGTVADDAVLLESADIASKEGLHSVMVLRGSVRVTCNHNDVTAEPLTPSGVAIVQRLAEQLSSDVSRETSEETVFHFPVSTAVDERERLTALSSVEPLRRLQTDAGYLTEDASLPFLAGGIAFDHLASFEDLPGVEDSGNTYPD
;
A
#
# COMPACT_ATOMS: atom_id res chain seq x y z
N MET A 1 -20.91 -6.80 -11.08
CA MET A 1 -21.45 -5.90 -10.04
C MET A 1 -20.63 -4.64 -10.04
N THR A 2 -21.23 -3.47 -10.13
CA THR A 2 -20.50 -2.20 -10.07
C THR A 2 -20.13 -1.95 -8.60
N PHE A 3 -18.86 -2.02 -8.27
CA PHE A 3 -18.35 -1.67 -6.94
C PHE A 3 -18.43 -0.15 -6.79
N SER A 4 -19.17 0.31 -5.80
CA SER A 4 -19.25 1.73 -5.45
C SER A 4 -18.84 1.89 -3.99
N PRO A 5 -17.64 2.40 -3.72
CA PRO A 5 -17.19 2.59 -2.35
C PRO A 5 -18.01 3.67 -1.67
N HIS A 6 -18.49 3.36 -0.48
CA HIS A 6 -19.18 4.34 0.38
C HIS A 6 -18.19 4.90 1.39
N VAL A 7 -17.90 6.19 1.26
CA VAL A 7 -17.09 6.94 2.21
C VAL A 7 -18.00 7.67 3.18
N ARG A 8 -17.72 7.56 4.47
CA ARG A 8 -18.39 8.32 5.52
C ARG A 8 -17.36 9.13 6.28
N THR A 9 -17.50 10.44 6.24
CA THR A 9 -16.67 11.37 6.99
C THR A 9 -17.41 11.82 8.25
N ARG A 10 -16.73 11.87 9.37
CA ARG A 10 -17.25 12.37 10.64
C ARG A 10 -16.22 13.22 11.35
N ALA A 11 -16.57 14.43 11.72
CA ALA A 11 -15.77 15.22 12.61
C ALA A 11 -15.81 14.63 14.03
N VAL A 12 -14.64 14.51 14.63
CA VAL A 12 -14.46 14.03 16.01
C VAL A 12 -13.71 15.09 16.83
N ARG A 13 -13.80 14.99 18.17
CA ARG A 13 -13.05 15.88 19.05
C ARG A 13 -11.55 15.63 18.87
N TYR A 14 -10.79 16.71 18.73
CA TYR A 14 -9.33 16.66 18.71
C TYR A 14 -8.77 16.03 19.99
N HIS A 15 -7.74 15.22 19.84
CA HIS A 15 -6.99 14.61 20.93
C HIS A 15 -5.52 15.01 20.81
N GLU A 16 -4.98 15.63 21.85
CA GLU A 16 -3.62 16.21 21.84
C GLU A 16 -2.47 15.18 21.76
N ASN A 17 -2.75 13.92 22.10
CA ASN A 17 -1.76 12.85 22.09
C ASN A 17 -2.23 11.73 21.14
N ALA A 18 -1.76 11.78 19.90
CA ALA A 18 -2.14 10.84 18.85
C ALA A 18 -1.71 9.40 19.19
N ALA A 19 -0.51 9.20 19.73
CA ALA A 19 -0.01 7.87 20.08
C ALA A 19 -0.86 7.20 21.18
N ARG A 20 -1.29 7.97 22.20
CA ARG A 20 -2.19 7.44 23.23
C ARG A 20 -3.58 7.12 22.69
N LEU A 21 -4.10 7.95 21.81
CA LEU A 21 -5.37 7.70 21.14
C LEU A 21 -5.28 6.44 20.28
N PHE A 22 -4.22 6.29 19.48
CA PHE A 22 -3.96 5.14 18.64
C PHE A 22 -3.92 3.84 19.46
N ALA A 23 -3.16 3.84 20.58
CA ALA A 23 -3.10 2.69 21.48
C ALA A 23 -4.48 2.36 22.09
N HIS A 24 -5.23 3.39 22.53
CA HIS A 24 -6.56 3.21 23.12
C HIS A 24 -7.58 2.64 22.11
N LEU A 25 -7.43 2.97 20.83
CA LEU A 25 -8.25 2.45 19.74
C LEU A 25 -7.81 1.07 19.22
N GLY A 26 -6.79 0.47 19.84
CA GLY A 26 -6.31 -0.87 19.50
C GLY A 26 -5.24 -0.92 18.43
N GLY A 27 -4.71 0.24 17.98
CA GLY A 27 -3.72 0.29 16.93
C GLY A 27 -2.39 -0.41 17.27
N THR A 28 -2.04 -0.52 18.57
CA THR A 28 -0.81 -1.20 18.99
C THR A 28 -0.88 -2.72 19.01
N VAL A 29 -2.06 -3.29 18.84
CA VAL A 29 -2.29 -4.75 18.82
C VAL A 29 -2.81 -5.25 17.47
N ALA A 30 -3.04 -4.36 16.53
CA ALA A 30 -3.47 -4.67 15.18
C ALA A 30 -2.27 -4.69 14.23
N ASP A 31 -2.09 -5.78 13.49
CA ASP A 31 -0.94 -5.96 12.59
C ASP A 31 -0.96 -4.99 11.40
N ASP A 32 -2.15 -4.46 11.04
CA ASP A 32 -2.36 -3.60 9.88
C ASP A 32 -2.62 -2.15 10.25
N ALA A 33 -2.31 -1.77 11.48
CA ALA A 33 -2.51 -0.40 11.94
C ALA A 33 -1.23 0.43 11.75
N VAL A 34 -1.39 1.67 11.29
CA VAL A 34 -0.30 2.60 11.05
C VAL A 34 -0.60 3.93 11.73
N LEU A 35 0.37 4.49 12.43
CA LEU A 35 0.36 5.85 12.94
C LEU A 35 1.52 6.63 12.32
N LEU A 36 1.18 7.66 11.57
CA LEU A 36 2.13 8.66 11.07
C LEU A 36 1.92 9.94 11.85
N GLU A 37 2.89 10.32 12.65
CA GLU A 37 2.85 11.52 13.47
C GLU A 37 3.90 12.51 12.97
N SER A 38 3.43 13.70 12.62
CA SER A 38 4.34 14.78 12.25
C SER A 38 4.90 15.41 13.51
N ALA A 39 6.20 15.30 13.70
CA ALA A 39 6.94 15.91 14.81
C ALA A 39 7.85 17.01 14.27
N ASP A 40 7.30 18.17 13.95
CA ASP A 40 8.11 19.34 13.65
C ASP A 40 8.43 20.11 14.93
N ILE A 41 9.72 20.41 15.12
CA ILE A 41 10.25 21.07 16.30
C ILE A 41 10.22 22.59 16.15
N ALA A 42 10.23 23.10 14.93
CA ALA A 42 10.43 24.53 14.66
C ALA A 42 9.14 25.32 14.41
N SER A 43 8.13 24.73 13.79
CA SER A 43 6.85 25.37 13.55
C SER A 43 5.70 24.43 13.88
N LYS A 44 4.88 24.77 14.85
CA LYS A 44 3.72 23.97 15.24
C LYS A 44 2.50 24.23 14.34
N GLU A 45 2.64 25.00 13.31
CA GLU A 45 1.58 25.28 12.35
C GLU A 45 1.51 24.16 11.29
N GLY A 46 0.35 23.58 11.12
CA GLY A 46 0.12 22.57 10.08
C GLY A 46 0.54 21.14 10.42
N LEU A 47 0.79 20.83 11.70
CA LEU A 47 1.08 19.47 12.13
C LEU A 47 -0.17 18.57 11.95
N HIS A 48 0.01 17.47 11.26
CA HIS A 48 -1.03 16.48 11.04
C HIS A 48 -0.56 15.11 11.51
N SER A 49 -1.42 14.42 12.25
CA SER A 49 -1.24 13.01 12.53
C SER A 49 -2.28 12.22 11.77
N VAL A 50 -1.86 11.16 11.13
CA VAL A 50 -2.74 10.26 10.37
C VAL A 50 -2.63 8.87 10.99
N MET A 51 -3.77 8.24 11.25
CA MET A 51 -3.78 6.87 11.72
C MET A 51 -4.72 6.00 10.86
N VAL A 52 -4.23 4.85 10.48
CA VAL A 52 -5.00 3.76 9.90
C VAL A 52 -5.16 2.72 11.00
N LEU A 53 -6.39 2.47 11.43
CA LEU A 53 -6.68 1.51 12.50
C LEU A 53 -7.02 0.13 11.95
N ARG A 54 -7.43 0.07 10.68
CA ARG A 54 -7.81 -1.15 10.00
C ARG A 54 -7.68 -0.97 8.49
N GLY A 55 -6.80 -1.77 7.89
CA GLY A 55 -6.70 -1.86 6.43
C GLY A 55 -7.85 -2.65 5.81
N SER A 56 -8.21 -2.36 4.59
CA SER A 56 -9.13 -3.20 3.81
C SER A 56 -8.39 -4.24 2.98
N VAL A 57 -7.18 -3.91 2.55
CA VAL A 57 -6.27 -4.76 1.78
C VAL A 57 -4.86 -4.54 2.32
N ARG A 58 -4.11 -5.62 2.50
CA ARG A 58 -2.66 -5.60 2.70
C ARG A 58 -1.99 -5.89 1.36
N VAL A 59 -1.01 -5.08 1.01
CA VAL A 59 -0.16 -5.32 -0.17
C VAL A 59 1.26 -5.52 0.33
N THR A 60 1.84 -6.65 -0.01
CA THR A 60 3.20 -7.01 0.40
C THR A 60 4.01 -7.33 -0.86
N CYS A 61 5.17 -6.73 -0.99
CA CYS A 61 6.11 -7.00 -2.07
C CYS A 61 7.26 -7.85 -1.56
N ASN A 62 7.62 -8.89 -2.31
CA ASN A 62 8.83 -9.69 -2.11
C ASN A 62 9.49 -9.85 -3.47
N HIS A 63 10.51 -9.07 -3.75
CA HIS A 63 11.18 -9.01 -5.04
C HIS A 63 10.20 -8.69 -6.18
N ASN A 64 9.93 -9.66 -7.03
CA ASN A 64 9.06 -9.52 -8.21
C ASN A 64 7.61 -9.92 -7.95
N ASP A 65 7.33 -10.46 -6.78
CA ASP A 65 6.01 -10.95 -6.41
C ASP A 65 5.32 -9.96 -5.47
N VAL A 66 4.12 -9.55 -5.83
CA VAL A 66 3.27 -8.69 -5.03
C VAL A 66 2.02 -9.44 -4.61
N THR A 67 1.85 -9.61 -3.32
CA THR A 67 0.68 -10.27 -2.74
C THR A 67 -0.33 -9.22 -2.29
N ALA A 68 -1.56 -9.32 -2.76
CA ALA A 68 -2.69 -8.56 -2.27
C ALA A 68 -3.63 -9.46 -1.47
N GLU A 69 -3.75 -9.17 -0.19
CA GLU A 69 -4.55 -9.92 0.78
C GLU A 69 -5.76 -9.09 1.23
N PRO A 70 -7.00 -9.58 1.03
CA PRO A 70 -8.19 -8.89 1.51
C PRO A 70 -8.36 -9.09 3.02
N LEU A 71 -8.36 -8.00 3.79
CA LEU A 71 -8.50 -8.03 5.24
C LEU A 71 -9.95 -7.82 5.70
N THR A 72 -10.81 -7.43 4.79
CA THR A 72 -12.23 -7.16 5.04
C THR A 72 -13.09 -7.64 3.87
N PRO A 73 -14.42 -7.82 4.06
CA PRO A 73 -15.31 -8.13 2.94
C PRO A 73 -15.26 -7.10 1.80
N SER A 74 -15.04 -5.82 2.12
CA SER A 74 -14.83 -4.77 1.11
C SER A 74 -13.50 -4.96 0.37
N GLY A 75 -12.46 -5.45 1.08
CA GLY A 75 -11.16 -5.76 0.51
C GLY A 75 -11.23 -6.85 -0.56
N VAL A 76 -12.12 -7.84 -0.40
CA VAL A 76 -12.32 -8.90 -1.42
C VAL A 76 -12.70 -8.28 -2.77
N ALA A 77 -13.65 -7.36 -2.80
CA ALA A 77 -14.06 -6.70 -4.04
C ALA A 77 -12.94 -5.84 -4.63
N ILE A 78 -12.11 -5.22 -3.78
CA ILE A 78 -10.94 -4.44 -4.19
C ILE A 78 -9.90 -5.33 -4.85
N VAL A 79 -9.54 -6.45 -4.21
CA VAL A 79 -8.54 -7.40 -4.72
C VAL A 79 -9.02 -8.04 -6.03
N GLN A 80 -10.29 -8.44 -6.11
CA GLN A 80 -10.87 -8.97 -7.35
C GLN A 80 -10.77 -7.98 -8.51
N ARG A 81 -11.11 -6.71 -8.26
CA ARG A 81 -10.99 -5.66 -9.27
C ARG A 81 -9.55 -5.43 -9.69
N LEU A 82 -8.61 -5.46 -8.73
CA LEU A 82 -7.18 -5.37 -9.02
C LEU A 82 -6.71 -6.54 -9.90
N ALA A 83 -7.16 -7.76 -9.60
CA ALA A 83 -6.88 -8.95 -10.39
C ALA A 83 -7.45 -8.85 -11.82
N GLU A 84 -8.64 -8.30 -11.99
CA GLU A 84 -9.20 -8.04 -13.32
C GLU A 84 -8.36 -7.05 -14.13
N GLN A 85 -7.88 -5.98 -13.49
CA GLN A 85 -7.07 -4.93 -14.14
C GLN A 85 -5.66 -5.40 -14.50
N LEU A 86 -5.08 -6.28 -13.71
CA LEU A 86 -3.74 -6.82 -13.85
C LEU A 86 -3.77 -8.32 -14.20
N SER A 87 -4.77 -8.74 -14.95
CA SER A 87 -5.01 -10.17 -15.23
C SER A 87 -3.86 -10.87 -15.95
N SER A 88 -3.05 -10.12 -16.72
CA SER A 88 -1.84 -10.65 -17.38
C SER A 88 -0.70 -10.95 -16.39
N ASP A 89 -0.71 -10.32 -15.23
CA ASP A 89 0.36 -10.38 -14.24
C ASP A 89 0.00 -11.26 -13.03
N VAL A 90 -1.24 -11.78 -12.97
CA VAL A 90 -1.66 -12.71 -11.93
C VAL A 90 -0.93 -14.02 -12.08
N SER A 91 -0.12 -14.38 -11.07
CA SER A 91 0.59 -15.65 -11.00
C SER A 91 -0.14 -16.69 -10.16
N ARG A 92 -0.90 -16.25 -9.15
CA ARG A 92 -1.70 -17.12 -8.28
C ARG A 92 -2.91 -16.36 -7.74
N GLU A 93 -4.04 -17.02 -7.69
CA GLU A 93 -5.26 -16.50 -7.08
C GLU A 93 -5.90 -17.56 -6.19
N THR A 94 -6.24 -17.17 -4.97
CA THR A 94 -6.93 -17.99 -3.98
C THR A 94 -8.07 -17.19 -3.33
N SER A 95 -8.81 -17.81 -2.40
CA SER A 95 -9.80 -17.07 -1.61
C SER A 95 -9.18 -16.11 -0.58
N GLU A 96 -7.91 -16.28 -0.26
CA GLU A 96 -7.21 -15.55 0.79
C GLU A 96 -6.30 -14.47 0.23
N GLU A 97 -5.74 -14.68 -0.97
CA GLU A 97 -4.78 -13.76 -1.57
C GLU A 97 -4.74 -13.86 -3.09
N THR A 98 -4.30 -12.80 -3.73
CA THR A 98 -3.91 -12.76 -5.15
C THR A 98 -2.45 -12.34 -5.24
N VAL A 99 -1.64 -13.11 -5.97
CA VAL A 99 -0.22 -12.81 -6.21
C VAL A 99 -0.04 -12.38 -7.65
N PHE A 100 0.63 -11.26 -7.83
CA PHE A 100 1.04 -10.70 -9.10
C PHE A 100 2.54 -10.88 -9.26
N HIS A 101 3.00 -11.17 -10.47
CA HIS A 101 4.42 -11.30 -10.78
C HIS A 101 4.85 -10.25 -11.80
N PHE A 102 5.82 -9.43 -11.45
CA PHE A 102 6.38 -8.39 -12.31
C PHE A 102 7.85 -8.69 -12.58
N PRO A 103 8.20 -9.23 -13.77
CA PRO A 103 9.58 -9.53 -14.09
C PRO A 103 10.42 -8.24 -14.15
N VAL A 104 11.67 -8.33 -13.74
CA VAL A 104 12.61 -7.22 -13.87
C VAL A 104 12.70 -6.77 -15.32
N SER A 105 12.63 -5.47 -15.56
CA SER A 105 12.77 -4.91 -16.89
C SER A 105 14.17 -5.18 -17.45
N THR A 106 14.26 -5.76 -18.64
CA THR A 106 15.50 -5.97 -19.38
C THR A 106 15.83 -4.82 -20.34
N ALA A 107 15.07 -3.73 -20.30
CA ALA A 107 15.30 -2.58 -21.15
C ALA A 107 16.67 -1.93 -20.84
N VAL A 108 17.43 -1.62 -21.88
CA VAL A 108 18.73 -0.96 -21.77
C VAL A 108 18.56 0.55 -21.56
N ASP A 109 17.54 1.11 -22.15
CA ASP A 109 17.21 2.53 -21.98
C ASP A 109 16.61 2.80 -20.61
N GLU A 110 17.19 3.75 -19.89
CA GLU A 110 16.75 4.12 -18.53
C GLU A 110 15.27 4.60 -18.51
N ARG A 111 14.86 5.36 -19.51
CA ARG A 111 13.49 5.86 -19.59
C ARG A 111 12.49 4.73 -19.80
N GLU A 112 12.86 3.73 -20.60
CA GLU A 112 12.04 2.53 -20.79
C GLU A 112 11.93 1.74 -19.50
N ARG A 113 13.03 1.60 -18.74
CA ARG A 113 13.02 0.93 -17.43
C ARG A 113 12.10 1.64 -16.44
N LEU A 114 12.19 2.97 -16.34
CA LEU A 114 11.37 3.77 -15.43
C LEU A 114 9.86 3.75 -15.77
N THR A 115 9.53 3.44 -17.02
CA THR A 115 8.12 3.36 -17.46
C THR A 115 7.59 1.94 -17.57
N ALA A 116 8.45 0.93 -17.39
CA ALA A 116 8.04 -0.47 -17.39
C ALA A 116 7.10 -0.79 -16.23
N LEU A 117 6.27 -1.82 -16.42
CA LEU A 117 5.48 -2.37 -15.32
C LEU A 117 6.42 -2.91 -14.25
N SER A 118 6.11 -2.67 -13.00
CA SER A 118 6.92 -3.06 -11.86
C SER A 118 6.05 -3.48 -10.67
N SER A 119 6.69 -3.97 -9.63
CA SER A 119 6.03 -4.35 -8.36
C SER A 119 5.21 -3.21 -7.71
N VAL A 120 5.43 -1.96 -8.12
CA VAL A 120 4.63 -0.81 -7.65
C VAL A 120 3.28 -0.68 -8.39
N GLU A 121 3.08 -1.38 -9.50
CA GLU A 121 1.87 -1.24 -10.32
C GLU A 121 0.56 -1.53 -9.55
N PRO A 122 0.47 -2.54 -8.66
CA PRO A 122 -0.72 -2.76 -7.86
C PRO A 122 -1.08 -1.54 -6.98
N LEU A 123 -0.10 -0.88 -6.37
CA LEU A 123 -0.34 0.34 -5.58
C LEU A 123 -0.80 1.50 -6.47
N ARG A 124 -0.20 1.64 -7.66
CA ARG A 124 -0.61 2.65 -8.64
C ARG A 124 -2.06 2.44 -9.08
N ARG A 125 -2.46 1.20 -9.38
CA ARG A 125 -3.84 0.88 -9.75
C ARG A 125 -4.83 1.16 -8.62
N LEU A 126 -4.49 0.78 -7.42
CA LEU A 126 -5.30 1.09 -6.24
C LEU A 126 -5.51 2.61 -6.07
N GLN A 127 -4.48 3.41 -6.32
CA GLN A 127 -4.54 4.86 -6.15
C GLN A 127 -5.27 5.58 -7.30
N THR A 128 -5.10 5.11 -8.53
CA THR A 128 -5.57 5.83 -9.73
C THR A 128 -6.89 5.31 -10.30
N ASP A 129 -7.46 4.26 -9.71
CA ASP A 129 -8.73 3.73 -10.18
C ASP A 129 -9.86 4.73 -9.89
N ALA A 130 -10.37 5.34 -10.97
CA ALA A 130 -11.45 6.33 -10.91
C ALA A 130 -12.74 5.80 -10.24
N GLY A 131 -12.92 4.48 -10.14
CA GLY A 131 -14.05 3.88 -9.45
C GLY A 131 -14.06 4.12 -7.94
N TYR A 132 -12.92 4.51 -7.36
CA TYR A 132 -12.81 4.86 -5.94
C TYR A 132 -12.84 6.36 -5.69
N LEU A 133 -12.66 7.16 -6.71
CA LEU A 133 -12.65 8.62 -6.58
C LEU A 133 -14.06 9.09 -6.32
N THR A 134 -14.37 9.32 -5.07
CA THR A 134 -15.47 10.17 -4.66
C THR A 134 -15.01 11.63 -4.75
N GLU A 135 -15.92 12.59 -4.67
CA GLU A 135 -15.58 14.03 -4.63
C GLU A 135 -14.64 14.37 -3.46
N ASP A 136 -14.59 13.54 -2.43
CA ASP A 136 -13.58 13.57 -1.37
C ASP A 136 -12.28 12.92 -1.87
N ALA A 137 -11.39 13.74 -2.40
CA ALA A 137 -10.13 13.38 -3.08
C ALA A 137 -9.07 12.66 -2.19
N SER A 138 -9.41 12.26 -0.98
CA SER A 138 -8.50 11.63 -0.01
C SER A 138 -8.48 10.10 -0.05
N LEU A 139 -9.16 9.49 -1.02
CA LEU A 139 -9.29 8.03 -1.07
C LEU A 139 -9.02 7.48 -2.48
N PRO A 140 -8.47 6.28 -2.56
CA PRO A 140 -8.05 5.41 -1.47
C PRO A 140 -6.82 5.95 -0.73
N PHE A 141 -6.78 5.75 0.58
CA PHE A 141 -5.62 6.10 1.39
C PHE A 141 -4.71 4.88 1.50
N LEU A 142 -3.46 5.03 1.08
CA LEU A 142 -2.42 4.02 1.20
C LEU A 142 -1.43 4.47 2.28
N ALA A 143 -1.11 3.58 3.21
CA ALA A 143 -0.09 3.80 4.22
C ALA A 143 0.77 2.56 4.36
N GLY A 144 2.08 2.74 4.47
CA GLY A 144 3.04 1.64 4.58
C GLY A 144 4.47 2.13 4.56
N GLY A 145 5.38 1.22 4.32
CA GLY A 145 6.80 1.47 4.14
C GLY A 145 7.29 0.83 2.86
N ILE A 146 8.36 1.38 2.33
CA ILE A 146 9.16 0.78 1.26
C ILE A 146 10.53 0.51 1.86
N ALA A 147 10.98 -0.74 1.78
CA ALA A 147 12.29 -1.11 2.28
C ALA A 147 13.40 -0.49 1.42
N PHE A 148 14.55 -0.22 2.02
CA PHE A 148 15.65 0.41 1.30
C PHE A 148 16.18 -0.47 0.16
N ASP A 149 16.16 -1.77 0.33
CA ASP A 149 16.59 -2.77 -0.64
C ASP A 149 15.60 -2.98 -1.80
N HIS A 150 14.40 -2.40 -1.73
CA HIS A 150 13.50 -2.31 -2.88
C HIS A 150 14.19 -1.68 -4.12
N LEU A 151 15.24 -0.89 -3.92
CA LEU A 151 16.06 -0.36 -5.01
C LEU A 151 16.67 -1.48 -5.88
N ALA A 152 16.98 -2.64 -5.30
CA ALA A 152 17.50 -3.79 -6.03
C ALA A 152 16.54 -4.37 -7.09
N SER A 153 15.25 -4.06 -7.00
CA SER A 153 14.25 -4.41 -8.02
C SER A 153 14.39 -3.60 -9.31
N PHE A 154 15.11 -2.48 -9.28
CA PHE A 154 15.29 -1.56 -10.42
C PHE A 154 16.74 -1.43 -10.86
N GLU A 155 17.69 -1.59 -9.95
CA GLU A 155 19.11 -1.41 -10.18
C GLU A 155 19.90 -2.67 -9.79
N ASP A 156 20.90 -2.99 -10.58
CA ASP A 156 21.86 -4.02 -10.22
C ASP A 156 22.81 -3.46 -9.15
N LEU A 157 22.64 -3.90 -7.90
CA LEU A 157 23.43 -3.45 -6.77
C LEU A 157 24.56 -4.47 -6.51
N PRO A 158 25.77 -4.23 -6.99
CA PRO A 158 26.86 -5.18 -6.82
C PRO A 158 27.23 -5.33 -5.34
N GLY A 159 27.29 -6.57 -4.87
CA GLY A 159 27.73 -6.90 -3.51
C GLY A 159 26.63 -6.85 -2.45
N VAL A 160 25.39 -6.67 -2.82
CA VAL A 160 24.25 -6.88 -1.92
C VAL A 160 23.89 -8.37 -1.99
N GLU A 161 24.38 -9.14 -1.03
CA GLU A 161 23.89 -10.49 -0.82
C GLU A 161 22.53 -10.41 -0.14
N ASP A 162 21.61 -11.27 -0.54
CA ASP A 162 20.36 -11.44 0.18
C ASP A 162 20.67 -11.81 1.63
N SER A 163 20.48 -10.90 2.54
CA SER A 163 20.83 -11.05 3.96
C SER A 163 19.86 -11.98 4.69
N GLY A 164 18.93 -12.63 4.00
CA GLY A 164 17.85 -13.38 4.61
C GLY A 164 16.95 -12.47 5.44
N ASN A 165 16.83 -11.21 5.05
CA ASN A 165 16.00 -10.23 5.70
C ASN A 165 14.55 -10.73 5.68
N THR A 166 13.88 -10.64 6.81
CA THR A 166 12.51 -11.13 6.99
C THR A 166 11.46 -10.06 6.68
N TYR A 167 11.89 -8.86 6.31
CA TYR A 167 10.99 -7.77 5.96
C TYR A 167 10.70 -7.77 4.46
N PRO A 168 9.43 -7.54 4.06
CA PRO A 168 9.06 -7.30 2.66
C PRO A 168 9.74 -6.04 2.12
N ASP A 169 9.94 -6.02 0.81
CA ASP A 169 10.51 -4.88 0.08
C ASP A 169 9.59 -3.64 0.06
#